data_3e291a9bb1f0b7717ad1d158e495c8a3
#
_entry.id   3e291a9bb1f0b7717ad1d158e495c8a3
#
_cell.length_a   1.000
_cell.length_b   1.000
_cell.length_c   1.000
_cell.angle_alpha   90.00
_cell.angle_beta   90.00
_cell.angle_gamma   90.00
#
_symmetry.space_group_name_H-M   'P 1'
#
loop_
_entity.id
_entity.type
_entity.pdbx_description
1 polymer ?
#
loop_
_entity_poly.entity_id
_entity_poly.type
_entity_poly.pdbx_seq_one_letter_code
_entity_poly.pdbx_strand_id
1 'polypeptide(L)'
;MSALEKIALIVQNINGGDIYDLAPVTKTVNWKTKRKGAPASLGIELVTDIAFDYGSVIVYQADSTNLFAGKLFKVKRGKQNQVTLVFYDQLKYLLRNNSYVIKDKTIADVVKMIANDYNLDIGALVAPTLKLPTLLKEDKSAIDIIQECQDQIIISTGRMTVFWDDVGKLRLDMPENLRIRTVLADASIISDFSWEGSIEDSANLVKLVQENKQAGRRDVYIQYDSNLQKKWGILQFYKKVDEKMNEAQIKQMAEMYLKLKSKPSETVTLSFSVGDYDFRAGRAVYVDVKEINLHGWYLLDEVNHKVDATGHSMECKLFIPREGAS
;
A
#
# COMPACT_ATOMS: atom_id res chain seq x y z
N MET A 1 25.71 -21.85 1.17
CA MET A 1 25.36 -20.78 0.22
C MET A 1 24.91 -19.56 0.99
N SER A 2 25.47 -18.40 0.69
CA SER A 2 24.97 -17.14 1.28
C SER A 2 23.57 -16.83 0.74
N ALA A 3 22.78 -15.98 1.44
CA ALA A 3 21.45 -15.60 0.96
C ALA A 3 21.51 -14.87 -0.40
N LEU A 4 22.62 -14.19 -0.70
CA LEU A 4 22.86 -13.52 -1.98
C LEU A 4 23.10 -14.50 -3.16
N GLU A 5 23.51 -15.73 -2.89
CA GLU A 5 23.70 -16.76 -3.92
C GLU A 5 22.40 -17.40 -4.40
N LYS A 6 21.30 -17.17 -3.67
CA LYS A 6 19.96 -17.70 -4.00
C LYS A 6 19.09 -16.71 -4.78
N ILE A 7 19.60 -15.51 -5.04
CA ILE A 7 18.86 -14.47 -5.75
C ILE A 7 19.50 -14.18 -7.12
N ALA A 8 18.69 -13.65 -8.04
CA ALA A 8 19.14 -13.06 -9.29
C ALA A 8 18.60 -11.63 -9.43
N LEU A 9 19.45 -10.73 -9.89
CA LEU A 9 19.17 -9.32 -10.09
C LEU A 9 19.45 -8.97 -11.55
N ILE A 10 18.53 -9.34 -12.43
CA ILE A 10 18.70 -9.22 -13.87
C ILE A 10 18.32 -7.82 -14.31
N VAL A 11 19.29 -7.02 -14.72
CA VAL A 11 19.10 -5.66 -15.21
C VAL A 11 19.37 -5.62 -16.72
N GLN A 12 18.42 -5.07 -17.46
CA GLN A 12 18.59 -4.74 -18.88
C GLN A 12 18.76 -3.22 -19.02
N ASN A 13 19.93 -2.80 -19.48
CA ASN A 13 20.24 -1.41 -19.77
C ASN A 13 19.51 -0.95 -21.04
N ILE A 14 18.96 0.26 -21.06
CA ILE A 14 18.17 0.75 -22.21
C ILE A 14 19.10 1.05 -23.40
N ASN A 15 20.19 1.75 -23.15
CA ASN A 15 21.16 2.11 -24.18
C ASN A 15 22.16 0.95 -24.33
N GLY A 16 22.11 0.25 -25.46
CA GLY A 16 23.02 -0.87 -25.77
C GLY A 16 22.40 -2.25 -25.59
N GLY A 17 21.29 -2.37 -24.82
CA GLY A 17 20.60 -3.66 -24.64
C GLY A 17 21.32 -4.67 -23.78
N ASP A 18 22.45 -4.30 -23.15
CA ASP A 18 23.24 -5.19 -22.29
C ASP A 18 22.42 -5.69 -21.10
N ILE A 19 22.56 -6.98 -20.81
CA ILE A 19 21.91 -7.64 -19.70
C ILE A 19 22.96 -8.06 -18.68
N TYR A 20 22.75 -7.69 -17.43
CA TYR A 20 23.65 -8.00 -16.32
C TYR A 20 22.90 -8.72 -15.20
N ASP A 21 23.52 -9.76 -14.64
CA ASP A 21 23.15 -10.23 -13.30
C ASP A 21 24.03 -9.51 -12.28
N LEU A 22 23.41 -8.68 -11.45
CA LEU A 22 24.10 -7.87 -10.46
C LEU A 22 24.30 -8.59 -9.12
N ALA A 23 23.70 -9.78 -8.90
CA ALA A 23 23.80 -10.50 -7.63
C ALA A 23 25.26 -10.75 -7.18
N PRO A 24 26.21 -11.14 -8.04
CA PRO A 24 27.59 -11.41 -7.63
C PRO A 24 28.37 -10.19 -7.09
N VAL A 25 27.98 -8.97 -7.48
CA VAL A 25 28.62 -7.71 -7.08
C VAL A 25 27.81 -6.91 -6.05
N THR A 26 26.67 -7.47 -5.63
CA THR A 26 25.74 -6.83 -4.69
C THR A 26 26.17 -7.08 -3.23
N LYS A 27 26.11 -6.03 -2.44
CA LYS A 27 26.32 -6.06 -0.97
C LYS A 27 25.02 -6.21 -0.21
N THR A 28 24.00 -5.45 -0.62
CA THR A 28 22.71 -5.40 0.07
C THR A 28 21.60 -5.22 -0.93
N VAL A 29 20.52 -5.94 -0.72
CA VAL A 29 19.23 -5.76 -1.40
C VAL A 29 18.19 -5.37 -0.36
N ASN A 30 17.45 -4.28 -0.62
CA ASN A 30 16.32 -3.84 0.20
C ASN A 30 15.08 -3.82 -0.69
N TRP A 31 14.16 -4.75 -0.49
CA TRP A 31 12.88 -4.80 -1.18
C TRP A 31 11.77 -4.37 -0.24
N LYS A 32 11.10 -3.27 -0.58
CA LYS A 32 10.06 -2.67 0.24
C LYS A 32 8.74 -2.66 -0.51
N THR A 33 7.69 -3.13 0.14
CA THR A 33 6.31 -3.10 -0.35
C THR A 33 5.41 -2.37 0.62
N LYS A 34 4.40 -1.64 0.10
CA LYS A 34 3.36 -0.96 0.89
C LYS A 34 1.99 -1.27 0.31
N ARG A 35 1.02 -1.50 1.17
CA ARG A 35 -0.35 -1.81 0.77
C ARG A 35 -1.09 -0.61 0.20
N LYS A 36 -0.79 0.60 0.68
CA LYS A 36 -1.46 1.83 0.25
C LYS A 36 -0.46 2.95 -0.06
N GLY A 37 -0.78 3.76 -1.05
CA GLY A 37 -0.21 5.08 -1.28
C GLY A 37 1.20 5.14 -1.85
N ALA A 38 1.86 4.02 -2.08
CA ALA A 38 3.23 4.03 -2.57
C ALA A 38 3.53 2.84 -3.48
N PRO A 39 4.43 3.01 -4.47
CA PRO A 39 4.98 1.91 -5.25
C PRO A 39 5.86 1.02 -4.38
N ALA A 40 6.02 -0.24 -4.79
CA ALA A 40 7.10 -1.05 -4.27
C ALA A 40 8.45 -0.50 -4.76
N SER A 41 9.48 -0.68 -3.96
CA SER A 41 10.83 -0.24 -4.29
C SER A 41 11.85 -1.34 -4.04
N LEU A 42 12.86 -1.40 -4.91
CA LEU A 42 14.01 -2.26 -4.78
C LEU A 42 15.27 -1.38 -4.75
N GLY A 43 15.93 -1.33 -3.60
CA GLY A 43 17.21 -0.67 -3.41
C GLY A 43 18.34 -1.69 -3.45
N ILE A 44 19.38 -1.45 -4.24
CA ILE A 44 20.53 -2.34 -4.38
C ILE A 44 21.80 -1.54 -4.11
N GLU A 45 22.62 -2.01 -3.19
CA GLU A 45 23.97 -1.49 -2.94
C GLU A 45 25.00 -2.47 -3.49
N LEU A 46 25.84 -2.00 -4.39
CA LEU A 46 26.81 -2.83 -5.09
C LEU A 46 28.14 -2.09 -5.36
N VAL A 47 29.14 -2.83 -5.83
CA VAL A 47 30.42 -2.26 -6.26
C VAL A 47 30.59 -2.57 -7.75
N THR A 48 30.59 -1.53 -8.59
CA THR A 48 30.72 -1.68 -10.04
C THR A 48 31.14 -0.37 -10.71
N ASP A 49 31.81 -0.49 -11.84
CA ASP A 49 32.11 0.60 -12.77
C ASP A 49 31.06 0.76 -13.88
N ILE A 50 30.14 -0.22 -14.01
CA ILE A 50 29.07 -0.20 -15.00
C ILE A 50 28.24 1.07 -14.88
N ALA A 51 27.97 1.73 -16.01
CA ALA A 51 27.03 2.83 -16.10
C ALA A 51 25.62 2.29 -16.35
N PHE A 52 24.65 2.78 -15.57
CA PHE A 52 23.24 2.43 -15.70
C PHE A 52 22.44 3.63 -16.16
N ASP A 53 21.57 3.44 -17.14
CA ASP A 53 20.68 4.47 -17.66
C ASP A 53 19.38 4.51 -16.85
N TYR A 54 18.86 5.72 -16.61
CA TYR A 54 17.54 5.85 -16.03
C TYR A 54 16.49 5.18 -16.92
N GLY A 55 15.57 4.45 -16.29
CA GLY A 55 14.56 3.65 -16.98
C GLY A 55 14.99 2.23 -17.33
N SER A 56 16.25 1.83 -17.11
CA SER A 56 16.70 0.43 -17.22
C SER A 56 15.79 -0.47 -16.38
N VAL A 57 15.46 -1.64 -16.92
CA VAL A 57 14.49 -2.57 -16.30
C VAL A 57 15.23 -3.57 -15.44
N ILE A 58 14.68 -3.88 -14.27
CA ILE A 58 15.16 -4.97 -13.42
C ILE A 58 14.07 -6.01 -13.20
N VAL A 59 14.49 -7.28 -13.13
CA VAL A 59 13.73 -8.39 -12.55
C VAL A 59 14.51 -8.94 -11.36
N TYR A 60 13.89 -8.92 -10.19
CA TYR A 60 14.42 -9.53 -8.96
C TYR A 60 13.77 -10.88 -8.77
N GLN A 61 14.59 -11.93 -8.62
CA GLN A 61 14.17 -13.30 -8.41
C GLN A 61 14.79 -13.87 -7.15
N ALA A 62 14.06 -14.75 -6.47
CA ALA A 62 14.60 -15.66 -5.47
C ALA A 62 14.03 -17.06 -5.70
N ASP A 63 14.86 -18.08 -5.56
CA ASP A 63 14.49 -19.48 -5.80
C ASP A 63 13.72 -19.68 -7.12
N SER A 64 14.16 -19.01 -8.19
CA SER A 64 13.55 -19.01 -9.53
C SER A 64 12.14 -18.39 -9.61
N THR A 65 11.68 -17.74 -8.56
CA THR A 65 10.39 -17.01 -8.52
C THR A 65 10.64 -15.52 -8.73
N ASN A 66 9.93 -14.91 -9.67
CA ASN A 66 9.95 -13.46 -9.84
C ASN A 66 9.22 -12.80 -8.67
N LEU A 67 9.92 -11.91 -7.97
CA LEU A 67 9.39 -11.19 -6.80
C LEU A 67 9.04 -9.74 -7.13
N PHE A 68 9.83 -9.12 -8.00
CA PHE A 68 9.68 -7.71 -8.34
C PHE A 68 10.14 -7.47 -9.78
N ALA A 69 9.43 -6.59 -10.48
CA ALA A 69 9.88 -5.98 -11.72
C ALA A 69 9.72 -4.46 -11.62
N GLY A 70 10.70 -3.72 -12.14
CA GLY A 70 10.64 -2.27 -12.02
C GLY A 70 11.64 -1.55 -12.92
N LYS A 71 11.63 -0.23 -12.86
CA LYS A 71 12.53 0.64 -13.61
C LYS A 71 13.44 1.45 -12.71
N LEU A 72 14.64 1.74 -13.20
CA LEU A 72 15.64 2.53 -12.49
C LEU A 72 15.24 4.01 -12.47
N PHE A 73 15.09 4.56 -11.27
CA PHE A 73 14.77 5.98 -11.05
C PHE A 73 15.90 6.77 -10.39
N LYS A 74 16.77 6.10 -9.64
CA LYS A 74 17.83 6.79 -8.90
C LYS A 74 19.12 6.00 -8.94
N VAL A 75 20.20 6.69 -9.25
CA VAL A 75 21.58 6.20 -9.18
C VAL A 75 22.35 7.13 -8.25
N LYS A 76 23.05 6.58 -7.26
CA LYS A 76 23.99 7.29 -6.40
C LYS A 76 25.34 6.60 -6.51
N ARG A 77 26.39 7.36 -6.81
CA ARG A 77 27.76 6.87 -6.87
C ARG A 77 28.59 7.47 -5.73
N GLY A 78 29.40 6.63 -5.10
CA GLY A 78 30.34 7.00 -4.06
C GLY A 78 31.79 6.72 -4.46
N LYS A 79 32.69 6.85 -3.50
CA LYS A 79 34.10 6.46 -3.68
C LYS A 79 34.22 4.93 -3.87
N GLN A 80 35.33 4.47 -4.45
CA GLN A 80 35.65 3.04 -4.64
C GLN A 80 34.53 2.28 -5.40
N ASN A 81 33.97 2.88 -6.44
CA ASN A 81 32.92 2.30 -7.28
C ASN A 81 31.68 1.81 -6.51
N GLN A 82 31.42 2.35 -5.31
CA GLN A 82 30.17 2.09 -4.60
C GLN A 82 29.01 2.73 -5.34
N VAL A 83 27.98 1.95 -5.63
CA VAL A 83 26.77 2.39 -6.35
C VAL A 83 25.54 1.95 -5.57
N THR A 84 24.58 2.87 -5.44
CA THR A 84 23.23 2.55 -4.97
C THR A 84 22.26 2.77 -6.12
N LEU A 85 21.49 1.75 -6.46
CA LEU A 85 20.43 1.79 -7.46
C LEU A 85 19.08 1.71 -6.75
N VAL A 86 18.10 2.52 -7.18
CA VAL A 86 16.72 2.41 -6.67
C VAL A 86 15.77 2.27 -7.83
N PHE A 87 15.05 1.17 -7.82
CA PHE A 87 14.02 0.83 -8.79
C PHE A 87 12.64 0.95 -8.13
N TYR A 88 11.65 1.31 -8.93
CA TYR A 88 10.24 1.30 -8.53
C TYR A 88 9.42 0.48 -9.53
N ASP A 89 8.37 -0.15 -9.04
CA ASP A 89 7.36 -0.78 -9.87
C ASP A 89 6.52 0.25 -10.65
N GLN A 90 5.58 -0.21 -11.46
CA GLN A 90 4.78 0.68 -12.31
C GLN A 90 3.79 1.55 -11.51
N LEU A 91 3.49 1.25 -10.24
CA LEU A 91 2.68 2.15 -9.40
C LEU A 91 3.33 3.54 -9.22
N LYS A 92 4.66 3.64 -9.46
CA LYS A 92 5.38 4.92 -9.44
C LYS A 92 4.80 5.95 -10.41
N TYR A 93 4.29 5.50 -11.54
CA TYR A 93 3.67 6.38 -12.55
C TYR A 93 2.31 6.91 -12.09
N LEU A 94 1.59 6.14 -11.26
CA LEU A 94 0.29 6.52 -10.72
C LEU A 94 0.35 7.60 -9.62
N LEU A 95 1.55 8.01 -9.19
CA LEU A 95 1.74 9.14 -8.26
C LEU A 95 1.59 10.52 -8.93
N ARG A 96 1.30 10.57 -10.24
CA ARG A 96 1.07 11.82 -10.97
C ARG A 96 -0.39 12.22 -10.86
N ASN A 97 -0.61 13.53 -10.70
CA ASN A 97 -1.96 14.10 -10.66
C ASN A 97 -2.62 14.02 -12.04
N ASN A 98 -3.90 13.74 -12.02
CA ASN A 98 -4.77 13.70 -13.18
C ASN A 98 -6.21 14.03 -12.76
N SER A 99 -7.12 14.12 -13.74
CA SER A 99 -8.53 14.36 -13.49
C SER A 99 -9.38 13.29 -14.16
N TYR A 100 -10.33 12.71 -13.42
CA TYR A 100 -11.19 11.64 -13.90
C TYR A 100 -12.65 11.87 -13.54
N VAL A 101 -13.53 11.56 -14.48
CA VAL A 101 -14.97 11.43 -14.26
C VAL A 101 -15.29 9.95 -14.17
N ILE A 102 -15.66 9.48 -12.98
CA ILE A 102 -16.08 8.10 -12.74
C ILE A 102 -17.59 8.07 -12.70
N LYS A 103 -18.20 7.39 -13.68
CA LYS A 103 -19.67 7.26 -13.79
C LYS A 103 -19.99 5.83 -14.21
N ASP A 104 -20.90 5.17 -13.48
CA ASP A 104 -21.36 3.80 -13.75
C ASP A 104 -20.23 2.76 -13.87
N LYS A 105 -19.11 2.97 -13.18
CA LYS A 105 -17.93 2.09 -13.21
C LYS A 105 -17.79 1.30 -11.92
N THR A 106 -17.36 0.06 -12.04
CA THR A 106 -16.81 -0.72 -10.91
C THR A 106 -15.38 -0.27 -10.61
N ILE A 107 -14.84 -0.65 -9.45
CA ILE A 107 -13.43 -0.36 -9.15
C ILE A 107 -12.48 -1.02 -10.17
N ALA A 108 -12.80 -2.22 -10.64
CA ALA A 108 -12.02 -2.89 -11.70
C ALA A 108 -12.02 -2.08 -13.00
N ASP A 109 -13.16 -1.45 -13.38
CA ASP A 109 -13.23 -0.59 -14.56
C ASP A 109 -12.42 0.69 -14.38
N VAL A 110 -12.38 1.26 -13.16
CA VAL A 110 -11.56 2.43 -12.85
C VAL A 110 -10.08 2.09 -12.98
N VAL A 111 -9.63 0.94 -12.43
CA VAL A 111 -8.24 0.48 -12.57
C VAL A 111 -7.88 0.29 -14.05
N LYS A 112 -8.75 -0.34 -14.85
CA LYS A 112 -8.52 -0.52 -16.30
C LYS A 112 -8.41 0.82 -17.04
N MET A 113 -9.31 1.75 -16.74
CA MET A 113 -9.32 3.10 -17.35
C MET A 113 -8.00 3.82 -17.07
N ILE A 114 -7.58 3.85 -15.80
CA ILE A 114 -6.34 4.50 -15.38
C ILE A 114 -5.12 3.78 -16.00
N ALA A 115 -5.07 2.45 -15.95
CA ALA A 115 -3.97 1.68 -16.53
C ALA A 115 -3.79 1.96 -18.04
N ASN A 116 -4.89 2.05 -18.78
CA ASN A 116 -4.85 2.39 -20.21
C ASN A 116 -4.27 3.78 -20.44
N ASP A 117 -4.64 4.78 -19.65
CA ASP A 117 -4.11 6.15 -19.79
C ASP A 117 -2.61 6.25 -19.54
N TYR A 118 -2.08 5.39 -18.66
CA TYR A 118 -0.66 5.33 -18.33
C TYR A 118 0.11 4.25 -19.12
N ASN A 119 -0.57 3.53 -20.02
CA ASN A 119 -0.02 2.39 -20.79
C ASN A 119 0.66 1.37 -19.87
N LEU A 120 -0.06 0.93 -18.82
CA LEU A 120 0.41 -0.03 -17.83
C LEU A 120 -0.25 -1.39 -18.05
N ASP A 121 0.52 -2.46 -17.83
CA ASP A 121 0.03 -3.82 -17.95
C ASP A 121 -0.91 -4.20 -16.80
N ILE A 122 -1.96 -4.94 -17.13
CA ILE A 122 -3.00 -5.36 -16.20
C ILE A 122 -2.97 -6.88 -16.08
N GLY A 123 -3.01 -7.37 -14.82
CA GLY A 123 -3.26 -8.77 -14.49
C GLY A 123 -4.72 -9.03 -14.09
N ALA A 124 -4.94 -9.96 -13.19
CA ALA A 124 -6.28 -10.26 -12.66
C ALA A 124 -6.80 -9.11 -11.79
N LEU A 125 -8.06 -8.71 -12.03
CA LEU A 125 -8.76 -7.69 -11.26
C LEU A 125 -10.02 -8.33 -10.64
N VAL A 126 -9.88 -8.87 -9.43
CA VAL A 126 -10.96 -9.50 -8.66
C VAL A 126 -11.45 -8.50 -7.61
N ALA A 127 -12.70 -8.09 -7.72
CA ALA A 127 -13.31 -7.12 -6.83
C ALA A 127 -14.84 -7.22 -6.84
N PRO A 128 -15.53 -6.63 -5.84
CA PRO A 128 -16.98 -6.50 -5.88
C PRO A 128 -17.46 -5.78 -7.14
N THR A 129 -18.54 -6.26 -7.71
CA THR A 129 -19.15 -5.71 -8.95
C THR A 129 -20.01 -4.47 -8.70
N LEU A 130 -19.97 -3.91 -7.47
CA LEU A 130 -20.69 -2.70 -7.12
C LEU A 130 -20.23 -1.54 -8.00
N LYS A 131 -21.17 -0.84 -8.59
CA LYS A 131 -20.92 0.40 -9.30
C LYS A 131 -20.71 1.54 -8.31
N LEU A 132 -19.63 2.27 -8.52
CA LEU A 132 -19.30 3.44 -7.72
C LEU A 132 -20.30 4.58 -8.02
N PRO A 133 -20.58 5.45 -7.03
CA PRO A 133 -21.31 6.68 -7.28
C PRO A 133 -20.57 7.54 -8.32
N THR A 134 -21.26 8.46 -8.97
CA THR A 134 -20.60 9.41 -9.86
C THR A 134 -19.62 10.27 -9.06
N LEU A 135 -18.34 10.20 -9.41
CA LEU A 135 -17.26 10.91 -8.76
C LEU A 135 -16.52 11.77 -9.78
N LEU A 136 -16.39 13.04 -9.49
CA LEU A 136 -15.47 13.95 -10.18
C LEU A 136 -14.19 14.03 -9.33
N LYS A 137 -13.06 13.67 -9.91
CA LYS A 137 -11.75 13.72 -9.28
C LYS A 137 -10.87 14.65 -10.08
N GLU A 138 -10.46 15.74 -9.46
CA GLU A 138 -9.64 16.77 -10.07
C GLU A 138 -8.37 16.93 -9.26
N ASP A 139 -7.24 17.07 -9.98
CA ASP A 139 -5.91 17.35 -9.43
C ASP A 139 -5.51 16.39 -8.29
N LYS A 140 -5.74 15.10 -8.50
CA LYS A 140 -5.35 14.02 -7.57
C LYS A 140 -4.45 13.00 -8.23
N SER A 141 -3.57 12.39 -7.47
CA SER A 141 -2.79 11.28 -7.98
C SER A 141 -3.70 10.11 -8.38
N ALA A 142 -3.36 9.41 -9.45
CA ALA A 142 -4.15 8.29 -9.92
C ALA A 142 -4.27 7.18 -8.86
N ILE A 143 -3.21 6.97 -8.06
CA ILE A 143 -3.22 6.01 -6.96
C ILE A 143 -4.20 6.41 -5.85
N ASP A 144 -4.28 7.71 -5.51
CA ASP A 144 -5.24 8.21 -4.52
C ASP A 144 -6.67 8.06 -5.00
N ILE A 145 -6.91 8.25 -6.30
CA ILE A 145 -8.23 8.04 -6.90
C ILE A 145 -8.67 6.58 -6.77
N ILE A 146 -7.76 5.62 -7.05
CA ILE A 146 -8.03 4.19 -6.85
C ILE A 146 -8.32 3.90 -5.37
N GLN A 147 -7.54 4.46 -4.44
CA GLN A 147 -7.74 4.26 -3.00
C GLN A 147 -9.08 4.83 -2.52
N GLU A 148 -9.47 6.01 -2.98
CA GLU A 148 -10.78 6.56 -2.65
C GLU A 148 -11.92 5.68 -3.19
N CYS A 149 -11.74 5.02 -4.35
CA CYS A 149 -12.69 4.03 -4.85
C CYS A 149 -12.72 2.78 -3.96
N GLN A 150 -11.56 2.30 -3.49
CA GLN A 150 -11.49 1.20 -2.51
C GLN A 150 -12.21 1.57 -1.21
N ASP A 151 -12.02 2.78 -0.70
CA ASP A 151 -12.70 3.26 0.50
C ASP A 151 -14.23 3.30 0.30
N GLN A 152 -14.72 3.69 -0.89
CA GLN A 152 -16.15 3.64 -1.21
C GLN A 152 -16.70 2.20 -1.22
N ILE A 153 -15.92 1.24 -1.71
CA ILE A 153 -16.29 -0.18 -1.66
C ILE A 153 -16.40 -0.66 -0.21
N ILE A 154 -15.41 -0.34 0.65
CA ILE A 154 -15.46 -0.70 2.08
C ILE A 154 -16.70 -0.08 2.73
N ILE A 155 -16.95 1.20 2.50
CA ILE A 155 -18.10 1.93 3.04
C ILE A 155 -19.43 1.29 2.64
N SER A 156 -19.55 0.86 1.38
CA SER A 156 -20.82 0.38 0.85
C SER A 156 -21.07 -1.12 1.08
N THR A 157 -20.00 -1.91 1.22
CA THR A 157 -20.11 -3.39 1.24
C THR A 157 -19.49 -4.04 2.47
N GLY A 158 -18.71 -3.29 3.27
CA GLY A 158 -17.85 -3.84 4.32
C GLY A 158 -16.64 -4.63 3.79
N ARG A 159 -16.47 -4.78 2.47
CA ARG A 159 -15.42 -5.61 1.86
C ARG A 159 -14.21 -4.76 1.48
N MET A 160 -13.05 -5.25 1.84
CA MET A 160 -11.77 -4.63 1.50
C MET A 160 -11.23 -5.21 0.18
N THR A 161 -10.50 -4.39 -0.58
CA THR A 161 -9.71 -4.82 -1.73
C THR A 161 -8.26 -4.38 -1.57
N VAL A 162 -7.34 -5.13 -2.14
CA VAL A 162 -5.91 -4.84 -2.20
C VAL A 162 -5.53 -4.57 -3.65
N PHE A 163 -4.83 -3.47 -3.90
CA PHE A 163 -4.34 -3.08 -5.20
C PHE A 163 -2.81 -3.02 -5.17
N TRP A 164 -2.14 -3.71 -6.12
CA TRP A 164 -0.68 -3.79 -6.17
C TRP A 164 -0.16 -4.05 -7.58
N ASP A 165 1.13 -3.90 -7.77
CA ASP A 165 1.88 -4.42 -8.93
C ASP A 165 2.39 -5.83 -8.63
N ASP A 166 2.13 -6.77 -9.51
CA ASP A 166 2.60 -8.14 -9.45
C ASP A 166 3.55 -8.40 -10.61
N VAL A 167 4.83 -8.13 -10.38
CA VAL A 167 5.91 -8.32 -11.37
C VAL A 167 5.58 -7.66 -12.72
N GLY A 168 5.22 -6.38 -12.68
CA GLY A 168 4.90 -5.59 -13.87
C GLY A 168 3.45 -5.71 -14.34
N LYS A 169 2.53 -6.27 -13.54
CA LYS A 169 1.09 -6.32 -13.87
C LYS A 169 0.25 -5.79 -12.71
N LEU A 170 -0.58 -4.81 -12.97
CA LEU A 170 -1.52 -4.28 -11.98
C LEU A 170 -2.55 -5.33 -11.60
N ARG A 171 -2.70 -5.58 -10.31
CA ARG A 171 -3.67 -6.53 -9.77
C ARG A 171 -4.57 -5.91 -8.72
N LEU A 172 -5.75 -6.45 -8.62
CA LEU A 172 -6.74 -6.14 -7.57
C LEU A 172 -7.32 -7.46 -7.09
N ASP A 173 -7.34 -7.67 -5.77
CA ASP A 173 -7.94 -8.86 -5.18
C ASP A 173 -8.46 -8.59 -3.76
N MET A 174 -9.17 -9.54 -3.19
CA MET A 174 -9.66 -9.48 -1.82
C MET A 174 -8.68 -10.15 -0.86
N PRO A 175 -8.56 -9.67 0.39
CA PRO A 175 -7.63 -10.22 1.39
C PRO A 175 -7.75 -11.74 1.59
N GLU A 176 -8.96 -12.27 1.52
CA GLU A 176 -9.25 -13.69 1.72
C GLU A 176 -8.53 -14.58 0.69
N ASN A 177 -8.30 -14.07 -0.52
CA ASN A 177 -7.60 -14.77 -1.59
C ASN A 177 -6.07 -14.62 -1.48
N LEU A 178 -5.59 -13.71 -0.61
CA LEU A 178 -4.18 -13.34 -0.47
C LEU A 178 -3.55 -13.89 0.82
N ARG A 179 -4.15 -14.91 1.43
CA ARG A 179 -3.67 -15.55 2.64
C ARG A 179 -2.36 -16.29 2.38
N ILE A 180 -1.38 -16.08 3.24
CA ILE A 180 -0.14 -16.88 3.26
C ILE A 180 -0.32 -18.08 4.21
N ARG A 181 0.43 -19.14 3.97
CA ARG A 181 0.30 -20.38 4.76
C ARG A 181 1.03 -20.33 6.10
N THR A 182 2.00 -19.44 6.22
CA THR A 182 2.80 -19.27 7.43
C THR A 182 1.94 -18.71 8.55
N VAL A 183 2.01 -19.33 9.72
CA VAL A 183 1.39 -18.86 10.96
C VAL A 183 2.48 -18.23 11.83
N LEU A 184 2.27 -16.99 12.28
CA LEU A 184 3.15 -16.30 13.21
C LEU A 184 2.66 -16.59 14.64
N ALA A 185 3.30 -17.54 15.32
CA ALA A 185 3.01 -17.87 16.70
C ALA A 185 4.17 -17.47 17.63
N ASP A 186 3.89 -17.42 18.94
CA ASP A 186 4.88 -17.05 19.96
C ASP A 186 6.24 -17.72 19.77
N ALA A 187 7.28 -16.92 19.87
CA ALA A 187 8.67 -17.28 20.16
C ALA A 187 9.51 -18.00 19.10
N SER A 188 8.99 -18.55 18.01
CA SER A 188 9.83 -19.37 17.13
C SER A 188 10.41 -18.68 15.91
N ILE A 189 9.80 -17.60 15.44
CA ILE A 189 10.17 -16.93 14.18
C ILE A 189 10.36 -15.42 14.37
N ILE A 190 9.59 -14.80 15.28
CA ILE A 190 9.64 -13.36 15.57
C ILE A 190 10.85 -13.08 16.45
N SER A 191 11.80 -12.29 15.97
CA SER A 191 13.00 -11.90 16.72
C SER A 191 12.77 -10.70 17.63
N ASP A 192 11.85 -9.81 17.26
CA ASP A 192 11.48 -8.61 18.01
C ASP A 192 10.13 -8.10 17.56
N PHE A 193 9.43 -7.36 18.41
CA PHE A 193 8.21 -6.64 18.05
C PHE A 193 8.14 -5.26 18.70
N SER A 194 7.41 -4.35 18.07
CA SER A 194 7.00 -3.08 18.67
C SER A 194 5.51 -2.86 18.47
N TRP A 195 4.86 -2.27 19.49
CA TRP A 195 3.48 -1.84 19.42
C TRP A 195 3.40 -0.34 19.67
N GLU A 196 2.63 0.35 18.85
CA GLU A 196 2.40 1.79 18.95
C GLU A 196 0.90 2.07 18.87
N GLY A 197 0.36 2.79 19.85
CA GLY A 197 -1.00 3.32 19.84
C GLY A 197 -0.99 4.83 19.67
N SER A 198 -1.80 5.38 18.74
CA SER A 198 -1.85 6.82 18.48
C SER A 198 -3.27 7.32 18.26
N ILE A 199 -3.55 8.54 18.70
CA ILE A 199 -4.79 9.27 18.40
C ILE A 199 -4.58 10.40 17.39
N GLU A 200 -3.38 10.56 16.82
CA GLU A 200 -3.05 11.65 15.89
C GLU A 200 -3.99 11.69 14.69
N ASP A 201 -4.31 10.52 14.11
CA ASP A 201 -5.23 10.38 12.99
C ASP A 201 -6.68 10.08 13.41
N SER A 202 -6.99 10.20 14.71
CA SER A 202 -8.33 9.98 15.23
C SER A 202 -9.18 11.23 15.09
N ALA A 203 -10.51 11.06 15.10
CA ALA A 203 -11.44 12.17 15.15
C ALA A 203 -12.63 11.81 16.04
N ASN A 204 -13.03 12.75 16.87
CA ASN A 204 -14.23 12.68 17.70
C ASN A 204 -15.28 13.73 17.32
N LEU A 205 -15.01 14.48 16.24
CA LEU A 205 -15.93 15.38 15.57
C LEU A 205 -15.76 15.21 14.07
N VAL A 206 -16.82 14.83 13.37
CA VAL A 206 -16.90 14.74 11.92
C VAL A 206 -17.73 15.88 11.40
N LYS A 207 -17.14 16.71 10.54
CA LYS A 207 -17.81 17.84 9.87
C LYS A 207 -17.82 17.60 8.35
N LEU A 208 -18.99 17.25 7.82
CA LEU A 208 -19.21 17.13 6.39
C LEU A 208 -19.86 18.40 5.86
N VAL A 209 -19.39 18.89 4.73
CA VAL A 209 -19.86 20.13 4.11
C VAL A 209 -20.27 19.87 2.68
N GLN A 210 -21.51 20.27 2.33
CA GLN A 210 -22.06 20.20 0.99
C GLN A 210 -22.23 21.62 0.45
N GLU A 211 -21.78 21.86 -0.78
CA GLU A 211 -22.09 23.12 -1.47
C GLU A 211 -23.51 23.08 -2.02
N ASN A 212 -24.30 24.07 -1.67
CA ASN A 212 -25.64 24.29 -2.21
C ASN A 212 -25.61 25.50 -3.15
N LYS A 213 -25.26 25.25 -4.40
CA LYS A 213 -25.15 26.33 -5.43
C LYS A 213 -26.45 27.06 -5.67
N GLN A 214 -27.60 26.37 -5.52
CA GLN A 214 -28.92 27.00 -5.74
C GLN A 214 -29.24 28.01 -4.64
N ALA A 215 -28.83 27.69 -3.40
CA ALA A 215 -29.07 28.56 -2.25
C ALA A 215 -27.90 29.53 -1.96
N GLY A 216 -26.80 29.44 -2.71
CA GLY A 216 -25.59 30.24 -2.48
C GLY A 216 -24.93 30.05 -1.12
N ARG A 217 -25.18 28.91 -0.47
CA ARG A 217 -24.68 28.61 0.88
C ARG A 217 -24.06 27.21 0.96
N ARG A 218 -23.44 26.93 2.10
CA ARG A 218 -22.94 25.61 2.47
C ARG A 218 -23.83 25.00 3.53
N ASP A 219 -24.29 23.77 3.29
CA ASP A 219 -24.98 22.97 4.29
C ASP A 219 -23.92 22.16 5.06
N VAL A 220 -24.03 22.19 6.41
CA VAL A 220 -23.01 21.61 7.30
C VAL A 220 -23.67 20.52 8.13
N TYR A 221 -23.07 19.34 8.12
CA TYR A 221 -23.50 18.17 8.89
C TYR A 221 -22.41 17.80 9.89
N ILE A 222 -22.78 17.70 11.16
CA ILE A 222 -21.85 17.44 12.25
C ILE A 222 -22.31 16.22 13.03
N GLN A 223 -21.37 15.29 13.26
CA GLN A 223 -21.49 14.18 14.20
C GLN A 223 -20.31 14.20 15.16
N TYR A 224 -20.55 13.93 16.44
CA TYR A 224 -19.48 13.98 17.44
C TYR A 224 -19.73 13.03 18.60
N ASP A 225 -18.64 12.65 19.28
CA ASP A 225 -18.64 11.91 20.54
C ASP A 225 -18.20 12.85 21.68
N SER A 226 -19.16 13.27 22.50
CA SER A 226 -18.91 14.21 23.61
C SER A 226 -18.02 13.63 24.71
N ASN A 227 -18.03 12.31 24.92
CA ASN A 227 -17.20 11.65 25.92
C ASN A 227 -15.73 11.61 25.46
N LEU A 228 -15.48 11.31 24.20
CA LEU A 228 -14.14 11.37 23.63
C LEU A 228 -13.62 12.80 23.54
N GLN A 229 -14.47 13.79 23.27
CA GLN A 229 -14.06 15.20 23.30
C GLN A 229 -13.58 15.64 24.69
N LYS A 230 -14.27 15.20 25.76
CA LYS A 230 -13.82 15.45 27.13
C LYS A 230 -12.48 14.80 27.46
N LYS A 231 -12.18 13.63 26.85
CA LYS A 231 -10.99 12.83 27.12
C LYS A 231 -9.77 13.29 26.29
N TRP A 232 -9.97 13.62 24.99
CA TRP A 232 -8.90 13.86 24.03
C TRP A 232 -8.83 15.31 23.53
N GLY A 233 -9.77 16.17 23.93
CA GLY A 233 -10.00 17.44 23.27
C GLY A 233 -10.77 17.25 21.94
N ILE A 234 -10.93 18.32 21.16
CA ILE A 234 -11.65 18.27 19.89
C ILE A 234 -10.68 17.88 18.77
N LEU A 235 -10.85 16.68 18.25
CA LEU A 235 -10.15 16.16 17.08
C LEU A 235 -11.13 16.15 15.90
N GLN A 236 -10.99 17.12 14.98
CA GLN A 236 -11.94 17.31 13.89
C GLN A 236 -11.50 16.61 12.60
N PHE A 237 -12.37 15.78 12.02
CA PHE A 237 -12.30 15.36 10.64
C PHE A 237 -13.22 16.22 9.78
N TYR A 238 -12.67 16.86 8.74
CA TYR A 238 -13.41 17.69 7.80
C TYR A 238 -13.38 17.06 6.40
N LYS A 239 -14.54 17.00 5.75
CA LYS A 239 -14.63 16.55 4.35
C LYS A 239 -15.75 17.29 3.62
N LYS A 240 -15.45 17.72 2.38
CA LYS A 240 -16.46 18.17 1.43
C LYS A 240 -17.10 16.97 0.75
N VAL A 241 -18.43 16.94 0.66
CA VAL A 241 -19.20 15.87 0.04
C VAL A 241 -19.83 16.34 -1.28
N ASP A 242 -20.24 15.39 -2.10
CA ASP A 242 -20.84 15.66 -3.40
C ASP A 242 -22.18 16.41 -3.27
N GLU A 243 -22.42 17.40 -4.14
CA GLU A 243 -23.63 18.22 -4.17
C GLU A 243 -24.90 17.41 -4.43
N LYS A 244 -24.79 16.21 -5.03
CA LYS A 244 -25.92 15.33 -5.37
C LYS A 244 -26.29 14.37 -4.25
N MET A 245 -25.53 14.29 -3.17
CA MET A 245 -25.88 13.44 -2.02
C MET A 245 -27.08 14.02 -1.30
N ASN A 246 -28.02 13.16 -0.91
CA ASN A 246 -29.12 13.57 -0.07
C ASN A 246 -28.69 13.60 1.43
N GLU A 247 -29.47 14.30 2.24
CA GLU A 247 -29.20 14.50 3.66
C GLU A 247 -29.02 13.17 4.44
N ALA A 248 -29.84 12.15 4.13
CA ALA A 248 -29.75 10.85 4.79
C ALA A 248 -28.42 10.14 4.50
N GLN A 249 -27.96 10.19 3.24
CA GLN A 249 -26.66 9.65 2.85
C GLN A 249 -25.51 10.36 3.54
N ILE A 250 -25.60 11.69 3.67
CA ILE A 250 -24.54 12.48 4.33
C ILE A 250 -24.49 12.18 5.82
N LYS A 251 -25.65 12.07 6.50
CA LYS A 251 -25.73 11.69 7.92
C LYS A 251 -25.15 10.30 8.15
N GLN A 252 -25.55 9.31 7.36
CA GLN A 252 -25.00 7.95 7.43
C GLN A 252 -23.48 7.94 7.23
N MET A 253 -22.99 8.72 6.27
CA MET A 253 -21.54 8.86 6.02
C MET A 253 -20.83 9.50 7.23
N ALA A 254 -21.42 10.52 7.86
CA ALA A 254 -20.85 11.18 9.03
C ALA A 254 -20.76 10.23 10.23
N GLU A 255 -21.81 9.46 10.49
CA GLU A 255 -21.83 8.43 11.54
C GLU A 255 -20.75 7.36 11.31
N MET A 256 -20.61 6.91 10.07
CA MET A 256 -19.59 5.93 9.73
C MET A 256 -18.18 6.47 9.89
N TYR A 257 -17.89 7.69 9.41
CA TYR A 257 -16.58 8.31 9.66
C TYR A 257 -16.31 8.49 11.15
N LEU A 258 -17.30 8.86 11.94
CA LEU A 258 -17.14 8.94 13.38
C LEU A 258 -16.81 7.57 13.97
N LYS A 259 -17.56 6.52 13.62
CA LYS A 259 -17.29 5.15 14.09
C LYS A 259 -15.88 4.66 13.71
N LEU A 260 -15.42 4.95 12.49
CA LEU A 260 -14.11 4.54 12.02
C LEU A 260 -12.95 5.33 12.64
N LYS A 261 -13.18 6.60 12.96
CA LYS A 261 -12.13 7.52 13.42
C LYS A 261 -12.11 7.76 14.92
N SER A 262 -13.15 7.40 15.66
CA SER A 262 -13.25 7.61 17.10
C SER A 262 -12.44 6.64 17.96
N LYS A 263 -11.52 5.92 17.37
CA LYS A 263 -10.63 4.96 18.05
C LYS A 263 -9.16 5.29 17.77
N PRO A 264 -8.24 5.00 18.71
CA PRO A 264 -6.82 5.06 18.42
C PRO A 264 -6.47 4.19 17.21
N SER A 265 -5.48 4.58 16.45
CA SER A 265 -4.81 3.69 15.52
C SER A 265 -3.79 2.86 16.27
N GLU A 266 -3.69 1.59 15.93
CA GLU A 266 -2.68 0.70 16.45
C GLU A 266 -1.79 0.24 15.31
N THR A 267 -0.50 0.19 15.58
CA THR A 267 0.51 -0.31 14.66
C THR A 267 1.34 -1.34 15.39
N VAL A 268 1.48 -2.51 14.79
CA VAL A 268 2.40 -3.54 15.27
C VAL A 268 3.42 -3.79 14.19
N THR A 269 4.69 -3.73 14.57
CA THR A 269 5.83 -4.08 13.72
C THR A 269 6.47 -5.33 14.27
N LEU A 270 6.63 -6.34 13.42
CA LEU A 270 7.26 -7.62 13.72
C LEU A 270 8.57 -7.72 12.94
N SER A 271 9.66 -8.06 13.62
CA SER A 271 10.99 -8.26 13.04
C SER A 271 11.35 -9.73 13.00
N PHE A 272 12.02 -10.16 11.93
CA PHE A 272 12.38 -11.56 11.68
C PHE A 272 13.83 -11.65 11.24
N SER A 273 14.59 -12.51 11.92
CA SER A 273 15.99 -12.81 11.56
C SER A 273 16.10 -13.70 10.31
N VAL A 274 15.02 -14.42 9.96
CA VAL A 274 14.91 -15.23 8.76
C VAL A 274 13.72 -14.73 7.94
N GLY A 275 13.99 -14.24 6.73
CA GLY A 275 12.95 -13.73 5.85
C GLY A 275 12.25 -14.83 5.05
N ASP A 276 11.02 -14.55 4.65
CA ASP A 276 10.19 -15.39 3.80
C ASP A 276 9.61 -14.49 2.69
N TYR A 277 9.91 -14.78 1.44
CA TYR A 277 9.49 -13.98 0.28
C TYR A 277 7.97 -14.04 0.00
N ASP A 278 7.24 -14.94 0.66
CA ASP A 278 5.77 -14.92 0.63
C ASP A 278 5.20 -13.72 1.39
N PHE A 279 5.96 -13.11 2.28
CA PHE A 279 5.54 -11.91 2.98
C PHE A 279 5.65 -10.70 2.06
N ARG A 280 4.52 -10.09 1.76
CA ARG A 280 4.38 -8.91 0.93
C ARG A 280 3.22 -8.06 1.43
N ALA A 281 3.34 -6.76 1.36
CA ALA A 281 2.25 -5.86 1.73
C ALA A 281 0.97 -6.17 0.93
N GLY A 282 -0.18 -6.16 1.61
CA GLY A 282 -1.48 -6.56 1.07
C GLY A 282 -1.82 -8.04 1.22
N ARG A 283 -0.85 -8.92 1.53
CA ARG A 283 -1.16 -10.30 1.91
C ARG A 283 -1.66 -10.39 3.34
N ALA A 284 -2.43 -11.43 3.64
CA ALA A 284 -2.95 -11.71 4.97
C ALA A 284 -2.15 -12.84 5.63
N VAL A 285 -1.78 -12.65 6.89
CA VAL A 285 -1.07 -13.64 7.71
C VAL A 285 -1.86 -13.91 9.00
N TYR A 286 -1.87 -15.16 9.44
CA TYR A 286 -2.42 -15.51 10.74
C TYR A 286 -1.39 -15.27 11.83
N VAL A 287 -1.74 -14.45 12.82
CA VAL A 287 -0.88 -14.09 13.95
C VAL A 287 -1.51 -14.61 15.23
N ASP A 288 -0.71 -15.28 16.05
CA ASP A 288 -1.10 -15.77 17.39
C ASP A 288 0.03 -15.44 18.36
N VAL A 289 0.11 -14.19 18.79
CA VAL A 289 1.13 -13.68 19.71
C VAL A 289 0.46 -13.15 20.97
N LYS A 290 0.52 -13.95 22.04
CA LYS A 290 -0.18 -13.69 23.31
C LYS A 290 0.34 -12.42 24.01
N GLU A 291 1.64 -12.17 23.90
CA GLU A 291 2.31 -11.06 24.58
C GLU A 291 1.76 -9.68 24.19
N ILE A 292 1.29 -9.56 22.93
CA ILE A 292 0.66 -8.35 22.40
C ILE A 292 -0.84 -8.53 22.12
N ASN A 293 -1.43 -9.61 22.63
CA ASN A 293 -2.85 -9.93 22.48
C ASN A 293 -3.35 -9.92 21.02
N LEU A 294 -2.52 -10.39 20.08
CA LEU A 294 -2.89 -10.56 18.69
C LEU A 294 -3.25 -12.01 18.40
N HIS A 295 -4.50 -12.24 17.96
CA HIS A 295 -5.00 -13.54 17.57
C HIS A 295 -5.94 -13.40 16.38
N GLY A 296 -5.52 -13.87 15.20
CA GLY A 296 -6.36 -13.82 14.00
C GLY A 296 -5.61 -13.48 12.71
N TRP A 297 -6.39 -13.18 11.66
CA TRP A 297 -5.88 -12.79 10.37
C TRP A 297 -5.63 -11.29 10.31
N TYR A 298 -4.40 -10.90 9.97
CA TYR A 298 -4.01 -9.50 9.79
C TYR A 298 -3.43 -9.28 8.40
N LEU A 299 -3.71 -8.11 7.82
CA LEU A 299 -3.05 -7.68 6.58
C LEU A 299 -1.67 -7.10 6.88
N LEU A 300 -0.73 -7.41 6.02
CA LEU A 300 0.57 -6.77 6.00
C LEU A 300 0.43 -5.39 5.36
N ASP A 301 0.65 -4.32 6.12
CA ASP A 301 0.56 -2.93 5.63
C ASP A 301 1.85 -2.48 4.96
N GLU A 302 2.99 -2.87 5.53
CA GLU A 302 4.32 -2.63 4.96
C GLU A 302 5.20 -3.84 5.23
N VAL A 303 6.01 -4.24 4.26
CA VAL A 303 7.02 -5.29 4.42
C VAL A 303 8.34 -4.80 3.81
N ASN A 304 9.39 -4.92 4.61
CA ASN A 304 10.76 -4.62 4.21
C ASN A 304 11.58 -5.90 4.28
N HIS A 305 12.14 -6.34 3.16
CA HIS A 305 13.12 -7.42 3.10
C HIS A 305 14.50 -6.83 2.96
N LYS A 306 15.44 -7.36 3.73
CA LYS A 306 16.85 -7.05 3.59
C LYS A 306 17.63 -8.35 3.36
N VAL A 307 18.37 -8.40 2.27
CA VAL A 307 19.27 -9.52 1.93
C VAL A 307 20.68 -9.00 1.84
N ASP A 308 21.58 -9.57 2.61
CA ASP A 308 23.00 -9.24 2.60
C ASP A 308 23.86 -10.46 2.91
N ALA A 309 25.16 -10.28 3.16
CA ALA A 309 26.09 -11.36 3.46
C ALA A 309 25.74 -12.13 4.76
N THR A 310 24.96 -11.52 5.67
CA THR A 310 24.55 -12.13 6.94
C THR A 310 23.32 -13.00 6.80
N GLY A 311 22.52 -12.79 5.76
CA GLY A 311 21.31 -13.56 5.50
C GLY A 311 20.18 -12.76 4.86
N HIS A 312 18.97 -13.30 4.96
CA HIS A 312 17.72 -12.66 4.60
C HIS A 312 16.93 -12.39 5.87
N SER A 313 16.72 -11.13 6.20
CA SER A 313 15.84 -10.67 7.29
C SER A 313 14.68 -9.90 6.74
N MET A 314 13.60 -9.75 7.53
CA MET A 314 12.46 -8.94 7.15
C MET A 314 11.82 -8.25 8.34
N GLU A 315 11.09 -7.19 8.05
CA GLU A 315 10.25 -6.44 8.99
C GLU A 315 8.87 -6.28 8.39
N CYS A 316 7.84 -6.58 9.17
CA CYS A 316 6.46 -6.54 8.75
C CYS A 316 5.65 -5.61 9.64
N LYS A 317 4.97 -4.64 9.06
CA LYS A 317 4.00 -3.78 9.73
C LYS A 317 2.60 -4.31 9.49
N LEU A 318 1.88 -4.59 10.57
CA LEU A 318 0.51 -5.11 10.49
C LEU A 318 -0.49 -3.96 10.36
N PHE A 319 -1.50 -4.16 9.53
CA PHE A 319 -2.72 -3.36 9.54
C PHE A 319 -3.66 -3.91 10.60
N ILE A 320 -3.85 -3.16 11.68
CA ILE A 320 -4.83 -3.46 12.73
C ILE A 320 -6.13 -2.74 12.37
N PRO A 321 -7.20 -3.47 11.99
CA PRO A 321 -8.49 -2.84 11.70
C PRO A 321 -9.02 -2.17 12.97
N ARG A 322 -9.42 -0.90 12.86
CA ARG A 322 -10.23 -0.29 13.92
C ARG A 322 -11.54 -1.08 13.97
N GLU A 323 -11.90 -1.67 15.12
CA GLU A 323 -13.13 -2.48 15.24
C GLU A 323 -14.34 -1.74 14.66
N GLY A 324 -15.04 -2.38 13.72
CA GLY A 324 -16.12 -1.81 12.94
C GLY A 324 -15.82 -1.66 11.44
N ALA A 325 -14.62 -2.03 11.01
CA ALA A 325 -14.20 -2.14 9.60
C ALA A 325 -13.97 -3.61 9.20
N SER A 326 -14.65 -4.55 9.87
CA SER A 326 -14.63 -5.99 9.51
C SER A 326 -15.68 -6.29 8.45
#